data_5c16bf935c1796aefc4c08b9e30878de
#
_entry.id   5c16bf935c1796aefc4c08b9e30878de
#
_cell.length_a   1.000
_cell.length_b   1.000
_cell.length_c   1.000
_cell.angle_alpha   90.00
_cell.angle_beta   90.00
_cell.angle_gamma   90.00
#
_symmetry.space_group_name_H-M   'P 1'
#
loop_
_entity.id
_entity.type
_entity.pdbx_description
1 polymer ?
#
loop_
_entity_poly.entity_id
_entity_poly.type
_entity_poly.pdbx_seq_one_letter_code
_entity_poly.pdbx_strand_id
1 'polypeptide(L)'
;MTLLGLIGLLPAAHAAIALCTRVHPPPIALPAADDAAPRIEKSDGLVRVYLRGSPEAIGAAHGRWLREGMLAEEGELWKQFERHVPWWIARVGIMDYSRLRFRHVDRGVPEARRREVAAEALALQPDPFADRMPTYQRMMFLYSLYDISLTLEHSPLIGCTSFAFDREATADGHALVARAFDFEAGDLLDRDKVVFLVQEDGAIPFASVAWPGFVGVVTGINAEGVVVVVHGARAGEPIAEGLPVAFALREVLERAHDTAEAVDILRSQQVMVSHIVFVGDGAGRFAVVERAPGVAAFVRDAKTHGTIAVTNHFEGPLASDPKNQRVRATTSTLARRARIDELLAGVAPR
;
A
#
# COMPACT_ATOMS: atom_id res chain seq x y z
N MET A 1 -23.87 -9.41 -38.75
CA MET A 1 -23.72 -10.05 -37.43
C MET A 1 -24.95 -9.68 -36.59
N THR A 2 -25.74 -10.66 -36.18
CA THR A 2 -26.96 -10.43 -35.39
C THR A 2 -26.61 -10.11 -33.94
N LEU A 3 -27.43 -9.32 -33.27
CA LEU A 3 -27.29 -8.94 -31.85
C LEU A 3 -27.05 -10.17 -30.94
N LEU A 4 -27.66 -11.31 -31.26
CA LEU A 4 -27.47 -12.60 -30.59
C LEU A 4 -26.05 -13.17 -30.74
N GLY A 5 -25.38 -12.93 -31.86
CA GLY A 5 -23.97 -13.32 -32.05
C GLY A 5 -23.01 -12.51 -31.18
N LEU A 6 -23.28 -11.23 -30.95
CA LEU A 6 -22.52 -10.37 -30.06
C LEU A 6 -22.69 -10.76 -28.57
N ILE A 7 -23.90 -11.16 -28.17
CA ILE A 7 -24.20 -11.59 -26.79
C ILE A 7 -23.47 -12.89 -26.44
N GLY A 8 -23.30 -13.81 -27.39
CA GLY A 8 -22.55 -15.06 -27.18
C GLY A 8 -21.02 -14.88 -27.19
N LEU A 9 -20.51 -13.85 -27.86
CA LEU A 9 -19.06 -13.59 -27.95
C LEU A 9 -18.49 -12.97 -26.64
N LEU A 10 -19.27 -12.17 -25.91
CA LEU A 10 -18.79 -11.53 -24.67
C LEU A 10 -18.43 -12.53 -23.58
N PRO A 11 -19.25 -13.54 -23.21
CA PRO A 11 -18.86 -14.55 -22.23
C PRO A 11 -17.66 -15.39 -22.66
N ALA A 12 -17.56 -15.72 -23.96
CA ALA A 12 -16.43 -16.48 -24.47
C ALA A 12 -15.11 -15.67 -24.41
N ALA A 13 -15.16 -14.39 -24.76
CA ALA A 13 -14.03 -13.48 -24.66
C ALA A 13 -13.61 -13.30 -23.17
N HIS A 14 -14.57 -13.07 -22.27
CA HIS A 14 -14.31 -13.00 -20.84
C HIS A 14 -13.63 -14.26 -20.29
N ALA A 15 -14.17 -15.45 -20.64
CA ALA A 15 -13.58 -16.73 -20.22
C ALA A 15 -12.16 -16.91 -20.77
N ALA A 16 -11.92 -16.56 -22.04
CA ALA A 16 -10.59 -16.61 -22.64
C ALA A 16 -9.61 -15.67 -21.94
N ILE A 17 -9.99 -14.43 -21.67
CA ILE A 17 -9.18 -13.47 -20.91
C ILE A 17 -8.88 -14.01 -19.50
N ALA A 18 -9.88 -14.50 -18.79
CA ALA A 18 -9.71 -15.06 -17.44
C ALA A 18 -8.72 -16.24 -17.42
N LEU A 19 -8.73 -17.08 -18.45
CA LEU A 19 -7.80 -18.22 -18.58
C LEU A 19 -6.38 -17.75 -18.95
N CYS A 20 -6.25 -16.88 -19.94
CA CYS A 20 -4.94 -16.43 -20.46
C CYS A 20 -4.20 -15.47 -19.52
N THR A 21 -4.91 -14.85 -18.57
CA THR A 21 -4.34 -13.90 -17.60
C THR A 21 -4.25 -14.46 -16.19
N ARG A 22 -4.45 -15.76 -16.04
CA ARG A 22 -4.41 -16.41 -14.72
C ARG A 22 -3.02 -16.32 -14.12
N VAL A 23 -2.94 -15.77 -12.92
CA VAL A 23 -1.72 -15.73 -12.10
C VAL A 23 -1.74 -16.94 -11.18
N HIS A 24 -0.65 -17.72 -11.20
CA HIS A 24 -0.52 -18.93 -10.40
C HIS A 24 0.31 -18.67 -9.14
N PRO A 25 -0.13 -19.12 -7.95
CA PRO A 25 0.69 -19.04 -6.76
C PRO A 25 1.95 -19.90 -6.91
N PRO A 26 3.04 -19.53 -6.21
CA PRO A 26 4.17 -20.43 -6.05
C PRO A 26 3.72 -21.71 -5.31
N PRO A 27 4.38 -22.86 -5.56
CA PRO A 27 4.10 -24.07 -4.82
C PRO A 27 4.55 -23.89 -3.36
N ILE A 28 3.60 -24.03 -2.44
CA ILE A 28 3.84 -23.96 -1.00
C ILE A 28 3.11 -25.09 -0.28
N ALA A 29 3.59 -25.45 0.89
CA ALA A 29 2.85 -26.24 1.87
C ALA A 29 2.37 -25.28 2.97
N LEU A 30 1.10 -25.36 3.35
CA LEU A 30 0.63 -24.63 4.53
C LEU A 30 1.33 -25.23 5.76
N PRO A 31 1.92 -24.38 6.62
CA PRO A 31 2.38 -24.83 7.92
C PRO A 31 1.21 -25.48 8.68
N ALA A 32 1.51 -26.47 9.49
CA ALA A 32 0.53 -27.02 10.43
C ALA A 32 -0.12 -25.86 11.19
N ALA A 33 -1.40 -25.99 11.47
CA ALA A 33 -2.07 -24.99 12.32
C ALA A 33 -1.26 -25.01 13.64
N ASP A 34 -0.66 -23.87 13.96
CA ASP A 34 -0.12 -23.66 15.29
C ASP A 34 -1.33 -23.71 16.22
N ASP A 35 -1.39 -24.67 17.14
CA ASP A 35 -2.47 -24.80 18.12
C ASP A 35 -2.45 -23.63 19.14
N ALA A 36 -1.48 -22.73 19.01
CA ALA A 36 -1.44 -21.50 19.75
C ALA A 36 -2.66 -20.62 19.39
N ALA A 37 -3.35 -20.14 20.40
CA ALA A 37 -4.45 -19.19 20.24
C ALA A 37 -4.01 -17.97 19.39
N PRO A 38 -4.92 -17.40 18.57
CA PRO A 38 -4.65 -16.18 17.83
C PRO A 38 -4.09 -15.10 18.77
N ARG A 39 -2.95 -14.52 18.43
CA ARG A 39 -2.39 -13.41 19.21
C ARG A 39 -3.00 -12.11 18.71
N ILE A 40 -4.25 -11.89 19.12
CA ILE A 40 -5.01 -10.68 18.84
C ILE A 40 -5.34 -10.04 20.19
N GLU A 41 -4.90 -8.81 20.37
CA GLU A 41 -5.19 -8.01 21.56
C GLU A 41 -6.09 -6.85 21.17
N LYS A 42 -7.13 -6.61 21.97
CA LYS A 42 -8.03 -5.46 21.82
C LYS A 42 -7.91 -4.60 23.08
N SER A 43 -7.44 -3.38 22.91
CA SER A 43 -7.30 -2.42 24.00
C SER A 43 -7.53 -1.01 23.47
N ASP A 44 -8.33 -0.23 24.19
CA ASP A 44 -8.59 1.19 23.93
C ASP A 44 -9.05 1.49 22.48
N GLY A 45 -9.87 0.59 21.91
CA GLY A 45 -10.36 0.71 20.55
C GLY A 45 -9.35 0.30 19.46
N LEU A 46 -8.13 -0.12 19.85
CA LEU A 46 -7.11 -0.62 18.95
C LEU A 46 -7.11 -2.15 18.91
N VAL A 47 -6.97 -2.70 17.72
CA VAL A 47 -6.74 -4.13 17.49
C VAL A 47 -5.27 -4.32 17.14
N ARG A 48 -4.54 -5.14 17.92
CA ARG A 48 -3.15 -5.52 17.65
C ARG A 48 -3.12 -6.98 17.24
N VAL A 49 -2.40 -7.28 16.17
CA VAL A 49 -2.24 -8.65 15.66
C VAL A 49 -0.75 -8.96 15.56
N TYR A 50 -0.34 -10.03 16.20
CA TYR A 50 1.05 -10.47 16.26
C TYR A 50 1.27 -11.60 15.26
N LEU A 51 2.03 -11.36 14.21
CA LEU A 51 2.39 -12.32 13.16
C LEU A 51 3.88 -12.64 13.25
N ARG A 52 4.25 -13.93 13.21
CA ARG A 52 5.66 -14.34 13.32
C ARG A 52 5.97 -15.61 12.54
N GLY A 53 7.24 -15.80 12.23
CA GLY A 53 7.80 -17.00 11.60
C GLY A 53 8.12 -16.82 10.13
N SER A 54 8.05 -17.89 9.35
CA SER A 54 8.28 -17.84 7.91
C SER A 54 7.17 -17.05 7.18
N PRO A 55 7.41 -16.59 5.95
CA PRO A 55 6.38 -15.94 5.13
C PRO A 55 5.07 -16.74 5.08
N GLU A 56 5.16 -18.06 4.92
CA GLU A 56 3.97 -18.93 4.88
C GLU A 56 3.24 -18.99 6.24
N ALA A 57 4.00 -18.99 7.34
CA ALA A 57 3.39 -18.98 8.68
C ALA A 57 2.63 -17.68 8.93
N ILE A 58 3.23 -16.54 8.55
CA ILE A 58 2.62 -15.22 8.65
C ILE A 58 1.36 -15.14 7.79
N GLY A 59 1.42 -15.52 6.51
CA GLY A 59 0.28 -15.50 5.60
C GLY A 59 -0.84 -16.44 6.06
N ALA A 60 -0.51 -17.65 6.49
CA ALA A 60 -1.49 -18.60 7.00
C ALA A 60 -2.18 -18.12 8.29
N ALA A 61 -1.43 -17.53 9.21
CA ALA A 61 -1.98 -16.93 10.42
C ALA A 61 -2.91 -15.75 10.09
N HIS A 62 -2.46 -14.86 9.20
CA HIS A 62 -3.26 -13.71 8.74
C HIS A 62 -4.59 -14.18 8.15
N GLY A 63 -4.56 -15.10 7.18
CA GLY A 63 -5.77 -15.62 6.51
C GLY A 63 -6.73 -16.36 7.45
N ARG A 64 -6.21 -17.08 8.47
CA ARG A 64 -7.05 -17.78 9.46
C ARG A 64 -7.64 -16.84 10.50
N TRP A 65 -6.81 -15.99 11.11
CA TRP A 65 -7.21 -15.20 12.26
C TRP A 65 -8.07 -13.99 11.89
N LEU A 66 -7.84 -13.42 10.71
CA LEU A 66 -8.54 -12.22 10.24
C LEU A 66 -9.56 -12.51 9.12
N ARG A 67 -9.87 -13.77 8.86
CA ARG A 67 -10.75 -14.20 7.79
C ARG A 67 -12.06 -13.41 7.70
N GLU A 68 -12.74 -13.22 8.81
CA GLU A 68 -14.01 -12.48 8.84
C GLU A 68 -13.84 -11.02 8.44
N GLY A 69 -12.82 -10.35 8.99
CA GLY A 69 -12.47 -8.98 8.62
C GLY A 69 -12.11 -8.86 7.15
N MET A 70 -11.26 -9.75 6.63
CA MET A 70 -10.85 -9.78 5.22
C MET A 70 -12.06 -9.89 4.28
N LEU A 71 -12.99 -10.80 4.56
CA LEU A 71 -14.18 -10.99 3.76
C LEU A 71 -15.15 -9.80 3.86
N ALA A 72 -15.26 -9.18 5.03
CA ALA A 72 -16.08 -7.99 5.23
C ALA A 72 -15.52 -6.78 4.44
N GLU A 73 -14.21 -6.54 4.55
CA GLU A 73 -13.50 -5.47 3.82
C GLU A 73 -13.62 -5.66 2.31
N GLU A 74 -13.34 -6.84 1.82
CA GLU A 74 -13.46 -7.13 0.39
C GLU A 74 -14.91 -7.01 -0.09
N GLY A 75 -15.87 -7.51 0.69
CA GLY A 75 -17.30 -7.38 0.38
C GLY A 75 -17.75 -5.92 0.24
N GLU A 76 -17.21 -5.02 1.09
CA GLU A 76 -17.53 -3.60 1.01
C GLU A 76 -16.86 -2.94 -0.20
N LEU A 77 -15.61 -3.30 -0.54
CA LEU A 77 -14.96 -2.84 -1.77
C LEU A 77 -15.75 -3.23 -3.02
N TRP A 78 -16.30 -4.46 -3.06
CA TRP A 78 -17.17 -4.89 -4.16
C TRP A 78 -18.46 -4.08 -4.22
N LYS A 79 -19.12 -3.79 -3.10
CA LYS A 79 -20.33 -2.94 -3.07
C LYS A 79 -20.02 -1.52 -3.56
N GLN A 80 -18.87 -0.95 -3.18
CA GLN A 80 -18.45 0.36 -3.67
C GLN A 80 -18.17 0.33 -5.17
N PHE A 81 -17.49 -0.69 -5.67
CA PHE A 81 -17.27 -0.86 -7.10
C PHE A 81 -18.61 -0.96 -7.86
N GLU A 82 -19.59 -1.72 -7.35
CA GLU A 82 -20.93 -1.85 -7.93
C GLU A 82 -21.72 -0.54 -7.89
N ARG A 83 -21.55 0.26 -6.84
CA ARG A 83 -22.17 1.59 -6.71
C ARG A 83 -21.62 2.58 -7.73
N HIS A 84 -20.30 2.61 -7.91
CA HIS A 84 -19.64 3.53 -8.86
C HIS A 84 -19.78 3.08 -10.32
N VAL A 85 -19.88 1.79 -10.56
CA VAL A 85 -20.02 1.18 -11.89
C VAL A 85 -21.27 0.31 -11.90
N PRO A 86 -22.49 0.90 -12.02
CA PRO A 86 -23.77 0.17 -11.86
C PRO A 86 -24.01 -0.87 -12.96
N TRP A 87 -23.43 -0.69 -14.14
CA TRP A 87 -23.65 -1.56 -15.29
C TRP A 87 -22.72 -2.77 -15.25
N TRP A 88 -23.27 -3.96 -15.15
CA TRP A 88 -22.50 -5.19 -15.04
C TRP A 88 -21.52 -5.42 -16.21
N ILE A 89 -21.91 -5.05 -17.46
CA ILE A 89 -21.03 -5.15 -18.64
C ILE A 89 -19.79 -4.26 -18.47
N ALA A 90 -19.97 -3.05 -17.93
CA ALA A 90 -18.86 -2.14 -17.67
C ALA A 90 -17.92 -2.71 -16.58
N ARG A 91 -18.49 -3.31 -15.52
CA ARG A 91 -17.68 -4.01 -14.48
C ARG A 91 -16.86 -5.14 -15.08
N VAL A 92 -17.49 -6.00 -15.90
CA VAL A 92 -16.76 -7.08 -16.61
C VAL A 92 -15.64 -6.50 -17.47
N GLY A 93 -15.92 -5.46 -18.26
CA GLY A 93 -14.91 -4.81 -19.11
C GLY A 93 -13.74 -4.21 -18.30
N ILE A 94 -14.01 -3.56 -17.17
CA ILE A 94 -12.96 -3.02 -16.28
C ILE A 94 -12.13 -4.15 -15.65
N MET A 95 -12.79 -5.22 -15.21
CA MET A 95 -12.11 -6.39 -14.65
C MET A 95 -11.22 -7.09 -15.69
N ASP A 96 -11.71 -7.26 -16.91
CA ASP A 96 -10.95 -7.87 -18.00
C ASP A 96 -9.77 -6.99 -18.45
N TYR A 97 -9.99 -5.68 -18.54
CA TYR A 97 -8.90 -4.73 -18.78
C TYR A 97 -7.84 -4.82 -17.67
N SER A 98 -8.26 -4.84 -16.41
CA SER A 98 -7.34 -4.97 -15.27
C SER A 98 -6.56 -6.29 -15.32
N ARG A 99 -7.22 -7.41 -15.60
CA ARG A 99 -6.55 -8.71 -15.79
C ARG A 99 -5.51 -8.67 -16.89
N LEU A 100 -5.85 -8.11 -18.05
CA LEU A 100 -4.91 -8.00 -19.18
C LEU A 100 -3.74 -7.07 -18.85
N ARG A 101 -4.03 -5.91 -18.26
CA ARG A 101 -3.04 -4.87 -17.95
C ARG A 101 -2.05 -5.32 -16.87
N PHE A 102 -2.55 -5.99 -15.84
CA PHE A 102 -1.77 -6.39 -14.66
C PHE A 102 -1.55 -7.91 -14.56
N ARG A 103 -1.61 -8.64 -15.67
CA ARG A 103 -1.42 -10.11 -15.70
C ARG A 103 -0.08 -10.60 -15.13
N HIS A 104 0.86 -9.72 -14.94
CA HIS A 104 2.21 -9.98 -14.43
C HIS A 104 2.53 -9.19 -13.16
N VAL A 105 1.52 -8.72 -12.44
CA VAL A 105 1.68 -7.90 -11.23
C VAL A 105 2.53 -8.58 -10.16
N ASP A 106 2.49 -9.91 -10.10
CA ASP A 106 3.24 -10.72 -9.14
C ASP A 106 4.75 -10.84 -9.49
N ARG A 107 5.15 -10.56 -10.74
CA ARG A 107 6.57 -10.68 -11.14
C ARG A 107 7.48 -9.69 -10.46
N GLY A 108 6.98 -8.48 -10.18
CA GLY A 108 7.70 -7.47 -9.43
C GLY A 108 7.75 -7.70 -7.92
N VAL A 109 6.95 -8.66 -7.41
CA VAL A 109 6.84 -8.95 -5.98
C VAL A 109 7.89 -9.98 -5.55
N PRO A 110 8.67 -9.74 -4.48
CA PRO A 110 9.64 -10.69 -3.96
C PRO A 110 9.03 -12.06 -3.68
N GLU A 111 9.80 -13.13 -3.88
CA GLU A 111 9.30 -14.51 -3.72
C GLU A 111 8.73 -14.77 -2.32
N ALA A 112 9.39 -14.27 -1.27
CA ALA A 112 8.89 -14.39 0.10
C ALA A 112 7.46 -13.81 0.24
N ARG A 113 7.19 -12.66 -0.35
CA ARG A 113 5.85 -12.05 -0.32
C ARG A 113 4.83 -12.83 -1.15
N ARG A 114 5.24 -13.36 -2.31
CA ARG A 114 4.36 -14.23 -3.11
C ARG A 114 3.98 -15.52 -2.36
N ARG A 115 4.92 -16.10 -1.60
CA ARG A 115 4.67 -17.28 -0.76
C ARG A 115 3.76 -16.97 0.41
N GLU A 116 3.93 -15.81 1.05
CA GLU A 116 3.05 -15.32 2.11
C GLU A 116 1.61 -15.14 1.62
N VAL A 117 1.42 -14.42 0.49
CA VAL A 117 0.09 -14.22 -0.11
C VAL A 117 -0.52 -15.56 -0.57
N ALA A 118 0.29 -16.51 -1.05
CA ALA A 118 -0.20 -17.83 -1.40
C ALA A 118 -0.70 -18.61 -0.18
N ALA A 119 0.01 -18.53 0.95
CA ALA A 119 -0.41 -19.16 2.21
C ALA A 119 -1.68 -18.54 2.76
N GLU A 120 -1.79 -17.22 2.70
CA GLU A 120 -2.98 -16.47 3.09
C GLU A 120 -4.19 -16.87 2.22
N ALA A 121 -4.01 -16.94 0.89
CA ALA A 121 -5.06 -17.36 -0.05
C ALA A 121 -5.55 -18.78 0.21
N LEU A 122 -4.66 -19.70 0.57
CA LEU A 122 -5.03 -21.07 0.96
C LEU A 122 -5.74 -21.12 2.31
N ALA A 123 -5.30 -20.30 3.27
CA ALA A 123 -5.89 -20.23 4.60
C ALA A 123 -7.28 -19.56 4.62
N LEU A 124 -7.58 -18.73 3.62
CA LEU A 124 -8.89 -18.07 3.48
C LEU A 124 -10.02 -19.01 3.05
N GLN A 125 -9.71 -20.23 2.58
CA GLN A 125 -10.72 -21.15 2.05
C GLN A 125 -11.74 -21.61 3.12
N PRO A 126 -13.04 -21.81 2.77
CA PRO A 126 -13.66 -21.55 1.48
C PRO A 126 -13.81 -20.03 1.21
N ASP A 127 -13.53 -19.62 -0.03
CA ASP A 127 -13.52 -18.22 -0.44
C ASP A 127 -14.80 -17.89 -1.25
N PRO A 128 -15.69 -17.03 -0.74
CA PRO A 128 -16.95 -16.69 -1.40
C PRO A 128 -16.79 -15.83 -2.65
N PHE A 129 -15.58 -15.28 -2.91
CA PHE A 129 -15.29 -14.45 -4.08
C PHE A 129 -14.44 -15.16 -5.13
N ALA A 130 -14.19 -16.47 -4.98
CA ALA A 130 -13.33 -17.24 -5.89
C ALA A 130 -13.87 -17.31 -7.33
N ASP A 131 -15.16 -17.16 -7.53
CA ASP A 131 -15.83 -17.09 -8.85
C ASP A 131 -15.52 -15.78 -9.59
N ARG A 132 -15.25 -14.70 -8.87
CA ARG A 132 -14.91 -13.39 -9.46
C ARG A 132 -13.49 -13.38 -10.00
N MET A 133 -12.54 -13.95 -9.25
CA MET A 133 -11.13 -14.10 -9.62
C MET A 133 -10.49 -15.15 -8.70
N PRO A 134 -9.55 -16.00 -9.18
CA PRO A 134 -8.83 -16.93 -8.32
C PRO A 134 -8.22 -16.21 -7.10
N THR A 135 -8.37 -16.79 -5.90
CA THR A 135 -8.07 -16.14 -4.61
C THR A 135 -6.69 -15.48 -4.58
N TYR A 136 -5.64 -16.22 -4.94
CA TYR A 136 -4.27 -15.69 -4.96
C TYR A 136 -4.14 -14.48 -5.89
N GLN A 137 -4.62 -14.60 -7.13
CA GLN A 137 -4.57 -13.50 -8.11
C GLN A 137 -5.32 -12.28 -7.60
N ARG A 138 -6.50 -12.47 -6.99
CA ARG A 138 -7.32 -11.40 -6.45
C ARG A 138 -6.61 -10.70 -5.29
N MET A 139 -5.97 -11.45 -4.39
CA MET A 139 -5.16 -10.89 -3.31
C MET A 139 -4.00 -10.08 -3.84
N MET A 140 -3.27 -10.56 -4.84
CA MET A 140 -2.20 -9.78 -5.48
C MET A 140 -2.72 -8.46 -6.05
N PHE A 141 -3.94 -8.44 -6.62
CA PHE A 141 -4.58 -7.21 -7.09
C PHE A 141 -4.98 -6.28 -5.92
N LEU A 142 -5.52 -6.82 -4.84
CA LEU A 142 -5.88 -6.04 -3.65
C LEU A 142 -4.65 -5.40 -2.99
N TYR A 143 -3.54 -6.12 -2.89
CA TYR A 143 -2.28 -5.57 -2.37
C TYR A 143 -1.65 -4.53 -3.29
N SER A 144 -1.97 -4.58 -4.57
CA SER A 144 -1.56 -3.59 -5.57
C SER A 144 -2.64 -2.53 -5.81
N LEU A 145 -3.75 -2.53 -5.06
CA LEU A 145 -4.90 -1.66 -5.30
C LEU A 145 -4.52 -0.17 -5.24
N TYR A 146 -3.60 0.17 -4.34
CA TYR A 146 -3.05 1.52 -4.25
C TYR A 146 -2.42 1.94 -5.58
N ASP A 147 -1.55 1.10 -6.15
CA ASP A 147 -0.87 1.36 -7.42
C ASP A 147 -1.86 1.35 -8.58
N ILE A 148 -2.75 0.36 -8.62
CA ILE A 148 -3.80 0.24 -9.65
C ILE A 148 -4.71 1.48 -9.63
N SER A 149 -5.12 1.96 -8.46
CA SER A 149 -5.96 3.14 -8.33
C SER A 149 -5.29 4.41 -8.86
N LEU A 150 -3.98 4.56 -8.66
CA LEU A 150 -3.22 5.69 -9.18
C LEU A 150 -3.01 5.66 -10.70
N THR A 151 -3.26 4.51 -11.37
CA THR A 151 -3.28 4.45 -12.84
C THR A 151 -4.53 5.10 -13.43
N LEU A 152 -5.58 5.30 -12.63
CA LEU A 152 -6.81 5.95 -13.06
C LEU A 152 -6.66 7.47 -12.93
N GLU A 153 -6.62 8.18 -14.05
CA GLU A 153 -6.29 9.62 -14.12
C GLU A 153 -7.17 10.53 -13.25
N HIS A 154 -8.36 10.09 -12.91
CA HIS A 154 -9.39 10.91 -12.27
C HIS A 154 -9.77 10.43 -10.87
N SER A 155 -8.97 9.56 -10.26
CA SER A 155 -9.20 9.14 -8.88
C SER A 155 -8.78 10.27 -7.92
N PRO A 156 -9.71 10.98 -7.27
CA PRO A 156 -9.39 11.97 -6.24
C PRO A 156 -9.00 11.33 -4.90
N LEU A 157 -8.91 10.02 -4.86
CA LEU A 157 -9.11 9.15 -3.72
C LEU A 157 -8.01 9.19 -2.63
N ILE A 158 -6.90 9.90 -2.81
CA ILE A 158 -5.79 9.84 -1.84
C ILE A 158 -5.35 11.24 -1.45
N GLY A 159 -5.72 11.63 -0.23
CA GLY A 159 -5.18 12.78 0.47
C GLY A 159 -4.30 12.31 1.63
N CYS A 160 -3.06 12.73 1.69
CA CYS A 160 -2.17 12.42 2.81
C CYS A 160 -1.45 13.66 3.28
N THR A 161 -1.16 13.69 4.58
CA THR A 161 -0.39 14.76 5.20
C THR A 161 0.53 14.14 6.22
N SER A 162 1.83 14.48 6.17
CA SER A 162 2.78 14.10 7.22
C SER A 162 3.67 15.25 7.57
N PHE A 163 4.10 15.28 8.82
CA PHE A 163 5.15 16.17 9.29
C PHE A 163 5.96 15.46 10.37
N ALA A 164 7.18 15.96 10.58
CA ALA A 164 8.04 15.43 11.62
C ALA A 164 8.82 16.55 12.31
N PHE A 165 9.19 16.26 13.54
CA PHE A 165 10.09 17.03 14.38
C PHE A 165 11.28 16.17 14.73
N ASP A 166 12.48 16.73 14.63
CA ASP A 166 13.66 16.08 15.16
C ASP A 166 13.71 16.14 16.70
N ARG A 167 14.78 15.60 17.26
CA ARG A 167 15.00 15.51 18.69
C ARG A 167 15.18 16.88 19.37
N GLU A 168 15.63 17.88 18.64
CA GLU A 168 15.88 19.24 19.17
C GLU A 168 14.58 20.04 19.23
N ALA A 169 13.60 19.71 18.40
CA ALA A 169 12.30 20.40 18.33
C ALA A 169 11.24 19.83 19.29
N THR A 170 11.54 18.73 20.01
CA THR A 170 10.61 18.06 20.93
C THR A 170 10.99 18.26 22.40
N ALA A 171 10.00 18.24 23.29
CA ALA A 171 10.21 18.48 24.72
C ALA A 171 10.98 17.36 25.43
N ASP A 172 10.82 16.13 24.95
CA ASP A 172 11.37 14.92 25.53
C ASP A 172 12.63 14.40 24.80
N GLY A 173 13.08 15.12 23.75
CA GLY A 173 14.26 14.75 22.98
C GLY A 173 14.06 13.52 22.08
N HIS A 174 12.83 13.12 21.78
CA HIS A 174 12.52 12.06 20.84
C HIS A 174 12.02 12.61 19.51
N ALA A 175 12.45 11.99 18.39
CA ALA A 175 11.90 12.31 17.10
C ALA A 175 10.41 11.97 17.03
N LEU A 176 9.60 12.87 16.46
CA LEU A 176 8.17 12.69 16.33
C LEU A 176 7.76 12.72 14.85
N VAL A 177 7.00 11.74 14.44
CA VAL A 177 6.37 11.69 13.11
C VAL A 177 4.86 11.60 13.25
N ALA A 178 4.14 12.47 12.58
CA ALA A 178 2.69 12.46 12.53
C ALA A 178 2.17 12.29 11.10
N ARG A 179 1.05 11.58 10.95
CA ARG A 179 0.44 11.31 9.65
C ARG A 179 -1.07 11.30 9.70
N ALA A 180 -1.71 11.95 8.71
CA ALA A 180 -3.09 11.72 8.32
C ALA A 180 -3.11 10.93 6.99
N PHE A 181 -3.95 9.90 6.91
CA PHE A 181 -4.20 9.11 5.71
C PHE A 181 -5.65 9.25 5.31
N ASP A 182 -5.89 9.97 4.23
CA ASP A 182 -7.23 10.20 3.71
C ASP A 182 -7.41 9.38 2.44
N PHE A 183 -8.29 8.40 2.49
CA PHE A 183 -8.66 7.58 1.35
C PHE A 183 -10.18 7.53 1.25
N GLU A 184 -10.73 8.02 0.16
CA GLU A 184 -12.18 8.09 -0.03
C GLU A 184 -12.78 6.71 -0.35
N ALA A 185 -12.79 5.83 0.63
CA ALA A 185 -13.44 4.52 0.57
C ALA A 185 -14.63 4.44 1.54
N GLY A 186 -15.28 5.58 1.85
CA GLY A 186 -16.30 5.66 2.87
C GLY A 186 -15.71 5.34 4.26
N ASP A 187 -16.55 4.77 5.15
CA ASP A 187 -16.13 4.41 6.52
C ASP A 187 -15.26 3.14 6.60
N LEU A 188 -15.06 2.46 5.46
CA LEU A 188 -14.41 1.14 5.41
C LEU A 188 -13.04 1.17 6.08
N LEU A 189 -12.18 2.07 5.62
CA LEU A 189 -10.80 2.15 6.09
C LEU A 189 -10.66 2.90 7.43
N ASP A 190 -11.75 3.38 8.01
CA ASP A 190 -11.72 4.07 9.29
C ASP A 190 -12.05 3.16 10.46
N ARG A 191 -12.96 2.19 10.30
CA ARG A 191 -13.48 1.35 11.39
C ARG A 191 -12.59 0.18 11.77
N ASP A 192 -11.98 -0.50 10.80
CA ASP A 192 -11.37 -1.82 11.01
C ASP A 192 -9.83 -1.78 10.94
N LYS A 193 -9.25 -0.66 11.37
CA LYS A 193 -7.79 -0.51 11.44
C LYS A 193 -7.16 -1.49 12.42
N VAL A 194 -6.06 -2.10 12.00
CA VAL A 194 -5.27 -3.06 12.77
C VAL A 194 -3.84 -2.56 12.87
N VAL A 195 -3.26 -2.67 14.04
CA VAL A 195 -1.82 -2.56 14.26
C VAL A 195 -1.22 -3.95 14.14
N PHE A 196 -0.54 -4.21 13.04
CA PHE A 196 0.22 -5.44 12.84
C PHE A 196 1.59 -5.32 13.49
N LEU A 197 1.96 -6.33 14.26
CA LEU A 197 3.29 -6.52 14.84
C LEU A 197 3.87 -7.76 14.16
N VAL A 198 4.79 -7.54 13.23
CA VAL A 198 5.32 -8.57 12.34
C VAL A 198 6.75 -8.89 12.71
N GLN A 199 7.04 -10.17 12.93
CA GLN A 199 8.37 -10.70 13.18
C GLN A 199 8.63 -11.86 12.21
N GLU A 200 9.12 -11.55 11.03
CA GLU A 200 9.54 -12.54 10.05
C GLU A 200 10.93 -13.08 10.37
N ASP A 201 11.14 -14.36 10.11
CA ASP A 201 12.43 -15.00 10.31
C ASP A 201 13.52 -14.35 9.44
N GLY A 202 14.57 -13.84 10.07
CA GLY A 202 15.70 -13.22 9.38
C GLY A 202 15.48 -11.77 8.93
N ALA A 203 14.34 -11.14 9.29
CA ALA A 203 14.05 -9.74 9.01
C ALA A 203 13.99 -8.89 10.29
N ILE A 204 14.10 -7.58 10.15
CA ILE A 204 13.90 -6.63 11.25
C ILE A 204 12.39 -6.64 11.61
N PRO A 205 12.02 -6.87 12.89
CA PRO A 205 10.64 -6.77 13.30
C PRO A 205 10.08 -5.37 13.09
N PHE A 206 8.79 -5.28 12.73
CA PHE A 206 8.16 -3.98 12.51
C PHE A 206 6.70 -3.94 12.99
N ALA A 207 6.21 -2.74 13.19
CA ALA A 207 4.80 -2.45 13.38
C ALA A 207 4.27 -1.67 12.17
N SER A 208 3.05 -1.99 11.73
CA SER A 208 2.36 -1.24 10.67
C SER A 208 0.90 -1.02 11.02
N VAL A 209 0.32 0.08 10.54
CA VAL A 209 -1.12 0.33 10.61
C VAL A 209 -1.71 0.03 9.24
N ALA A 210 -2.64 -0.93 9.21
CA ALA A 210 -3.28 -1.39 7.98
C ALA A 210 -4.68 -2.00 8.29
N TRP A 211 -5.18 -2.87 7.43
CA TRP A 211 -6.50 -3.48 7.50
C TRP A 211 -6.41 -5.00 7.38
N PRO A 212 -7.42 -5.76 7.84
CA PRO A 212 -7.48 -7.18 7.58
C PRO A 212 -7.32 -7.49 6.09
N GLY A 213 -6.43 -8.42 5.75
CA GLY A 213 -6.13 -8.75 4.35
C GLY A 213 -5.13 -7.81 3.68
N PHE A 214 -4.36 -7.03 4.44
CA PHE A 214 -3.34 -6.17 3.88
C PHE A 214 -1.96 -6.47 4.50
N VAL A 215 -1.17 -7.32 3.83
CA VAL A 215 0.17 -7.72 4.30
C VAL A 215 1.28 -6.71 3.94
N GLY A 216 0.95 -5.70 3.15
CA GLY A 216 1.87 -4.62 2.79
C GLY A 216 1.96 -3.54 3.86
N VAL A 217 2.73 -2.49 3.56
CA VAL A 217 2.91 -1.34 4.46
C VAL A 217 2.56 -0.04 3.73
N VAL A 218 1.74 0.79 4.35
CA VAL A 218 1.50 2.19 3.94
C VAL A 218 1.98 3.18 5.00
N THR A 219 2.09 2.71 6.25
CA THR A 219 2.65 3.42 7.41
C THR A 219 3.20 2.38 8.35
N GLY A 220 4.43 2.53 8.78
CA GLY A 220 5.04 1.60 9.74
C GLY A 220 6.34 2.10 10.33
N ILE A 221 6.78 1.40 11.37
CA ILE A 221 8.05 1.62 12.07
C ILE A 221 8.67 0.26 12.37
N ASN A 222 9.98 0.13 12.17
CA ASN A 222 10.68 -1.09 12.55
C ASN A 222 11.37 -0.99 13.92
N ALA A 223 11.95 -2.09 14.39
CA ALA A 223 12.61 -2.18 15.70
C ALA A 223 13.87 -1.33 15.79
N GLU A 224 14.48 -0.93 14.67
CA GLU A 224 15.62 0.00 14.60
C GLU A 224 15.17 1.48 14.63
N GLY A 225 13.85 1.72 14.68
CA GLY A 225 13.27 3.06 14.69
C GLY A 225 13.10 3.71 13.32
N VAL A 226 13.27 2.95 12.23
CA VAL A 226 13.02 3.47 10.88
C VAL A 226 11.52 3.54 10.63
N VAL A 227 11.04 4.73 10.28
CA VAL A 227 9.64 5.03 9.95
C VAL A 227 9.50 5.21 8.45
N VAL A 228 8.44 4.65 7.87
CA VAL A 228 8.06 4.89 6.48
C VAL A 228 6.58 5.28 6.36
N VAL A 229 6.30 6.23 5.46
CA VAL A 229 4.94 6.70 5.17
C VAL A 229 4.82 6.97 3.67
N VAL A 230 3.79 6.42 3.02
CA VAL A 230 3.52 6.72 1.61
C VAL A 230 2.53 7.85 1.43
N HIS A 231 2.74 8.65 0.40
CA HIS A 231 1.83 9.68 -0.09
C HIS A 231 1.55 9.45 -1.58
N GLY A 232 0.28 9.45 -1.98
CA GLY A 232 -0.10 9.45 -3.38
C GLY A 232 0.34 10.74 -4.05
N ALA A 233 0.96 10.61 -5.22
CA ALA A 233 1.33 11.74 -6.06
C ALA A 233 1.29 11.31 -7.53
N ARG A 234 1.20 12.24 -8.46
CA ARG A 234 1.02 11.92 -9.89
C ARG A 234 2.05 12.61 -10.74
N ALA A 235 2.85 11.81 -11.45
CA ALA A 235 3.79 12.24 -12.48
C ALA A 235 4.15 11.05 -13.38
N GLY A 236 4.64 11.31 -14.57
CA GLY A 236 5.07 10.27 -15.51
C GLY A 236 3.96 9.31 -15.91
N GLU A 237 4.34 8.19 -16.51
CA GLU A 237 3.40 7.16 -16.97
C GLU A 237 3.49 5.90 -16.10
N PRO A 238 2.33 5.40 -15.59
CA PRO A 238 2.28 4.14 -14.86
C PRO A 238 2.71 2.96 -15.71
N ILE A 239 3.45 2.02 -15.12
CA ILE A 239 3.80 0.75 -15.73
C ILE A 239 3.05 -0.40 -15.07
N ALA A 240 2.87 -1.51 -15.79
CA ALA A 240 2.13 -2.66 -15.29
C ALA A 240 2.98 -3.65 -14.50
N GLU A 241 4.29 -3.55 -14.65
CA GLU A 241 5.27 -4.44 -14.02
C GLU A 241 6.22 -3.60 -13.17
N GLY A 242 6.37 -3.96 -11.92
CA GLY A 242 7.19 -3.26 -10.94
C GLY A 242 6.80 -3.72 -9.53
N LEU A 243 7.48 -3.20 -8.54
CA LEU A 243 7.18 -3.50 -7.14
C LEU A 243 6.02 -2.60 -6.67
N PRO A 244 4.86 -3.17 -6.27
CA PRO A 244 3.79 -2.40 -5.66
C PRO A 244 4.28 -1.67 -4.40
N VAL A 245 3.81 -0.45 -4.20
CA VAL A 245 4.32 0.44 -3.15
C VAL A 245 4.20 -0.17 -1.75
N ALA A 246 3.14 -0.92 -1.49
CA ALA A 246 2.93 -1.58 -0.21
C ALA A 246 4.03 -2.60 0.14
N PHE A 247 4.49 -3.36 -0.83
CA PHE A 247 5.63 -4.28 -0.66
C PHE A 247 6.97 -3.53 -0.67
N ALA A 248 7.07 -2.44 -1.43
CA ALA A 248 8.27 -1.60 -1.44
C ALA A 248 8.57 -1.00 -0.05
N LEU A 249 7.56 -0.49 0.63
CA LEU A 249 7.71 0.06 1.99
C LEU A 249 7.96 -1.04 3.01
N ARG A 250 7.34 -2.19 2.85
CA ARG A 250 7.58 -3.34 3.72
C ARG A 250 9.03 -3.80 3.64
N GLU A 251 9.61 -3.90 2.43
CA GLU A 251 11.03 -4.23 2.26
C GLU A 251 11.96 -3.25 2.99
N VAL A 252 11.61 -1.97 3.02
CA VAL A 252 12.37 -0.97 3.80
C VAL A 252 12.32 -1.31 5.29
N LEU A 253 11.14 -1.58 5.85
CA LEU A 253 11.01 -1.92 7.28
C LEU A 253 11.70 -3.22 7.66
N GLU A 254 11.71 -4.20 6.75
CA GLU A 254 12.36 -5.50 6.99
C GLU A 254 13.90 -5.44 6.96
N ARG A 255 14.51 -4.38 6.35
CA ARG A 255 15.93 -4.37 6.03
C ARG A 255 16.70 -3.13 6.47
N ALA A 256 16.07 -1.98 6.56
CA ALA A 256 16.77 -0.72 6.82
C ALA A 256 17.05 -0.52 8.32
N HIS A 257 18.26 -0.18 8.67
CA HIS A 257 18.67 0.15 10.03
C HIS A 257 18.64 1.67 10.29
N ASP A 258 18.60 2.48 9.24
CA ASP A 258 18.52 3.93 9.35
C ASP A 258 17.92 4.58 8.09
N THR A 259 17.77 5.91 8.12
CA THR A 259 17.22 6.69 7.01
C THR A 259 18.05 6.55 5.72
N ALA A 260 19.37 6.43 5.80
CA ALA A 260 20.23 6.33 4.62
C ALA A 260 20.01 4.99 3.90
N GLU A 261 20.02 3.87 4.63
CA GLU A 261 19.74 2.55 4.08
C GLU A 261 18.32 2.47 3.51
N ALA A 262 17.34 3.08 4.20
CA ALA A 262 15.96 3.15 3.70
C ALA A 262 15.88 3.88 2.35
N VAL A 263 16.57 5.00 2.20
CA VAL A 263 16.66 5.76 0.94
C VAL A 263 17.32 4.93 -0.16
N ASP A 264 18.40 4.20 0.15
CA ASP A 264 19.11 3.38 -0.84
C ASP A 264 18.25 2.19 -1.30
N ILE A 265 17.53 1.54 -0.39
CA ILE A 265 16.56 0.51 -0.76
C ILE A 265 15.50 1.09 -1.70
N LEU A 266 14.90 2.23 -1.34
CA LEU A 266 13.88 2.88 -2.18
C LEU A 266 14.42 3.26 -3.56
N ARG A 267 15.67 3.72 -3.67
CA ARG A 267 16.31 4.05 -4.96
C ARG A 267 16.53 2.84 -5.86
N SER A 268 16.76 1.68 -5.28
CA SER A 268 17.03 0.44 -6.03
C SER A 268 15.78 -0.22 -6.63
N GLN A 269 14.59 0.12 -6.12
CA GLN A 269 13.34 -0.52 -6.50
C GLN A 269 12.73 0.09 -7.76
N GLN A 270 12.23 -0.76 -8.66
CA GLN A 270 11.42 -0.33 -9.81
C GLN A 270 9.95 -0.21 -9.37
N VAL A 271 9.40 0.99 -9.40
CA VAL A 271 8.02 1.27 -8.97
C VAL A 271 7.02 1.18 -10.12
N MET A 272 5.77 0.83 -9.82
CA MET A 272 4.68 0.77 -10.79
C MET A 272 4.08 2.15 -11.08
N VAL A 273 3.99 3.00 -10.09
CA VAL A 273 3.35 4.32 -10.15
C VAL A 273 4.20 5.36 -9.44
N SER A 274 3.96 6.61 -9.76
CA SER A 274 4.57 7.72 -9.04
C SER A 274 3.97 7.86 -7.64
N HIS A 275 4.84 8.11 -6.66
CA HIS A 275 4.47 8.35 -5.27
C HIS A 275 5.61 9.03 -4.51
N ILE A 276 5.31 9.48 -3.32
CA ILE A 276 6.27 10.09 -2.41
C ILE A 276 6.36 9.21 -1.17
N VAL A 277 7.57 8.92 -0.70
CA VAL A 277 7.80 8.22 0.56
C VAL A 277 8.49 9.16 1.53
N PHE A 278 7.89 9.38 2.69
CA PHE A 278 8.57 9.97 3.83
C PHE A 278 9.29 8.85 4.58
N VAL A 279 10.54 9.12 4.95
CA VAL A 279 11.38 8.22 5.75
C VAL A 279 11.97 9.00 6.91
N GLY A 280 12.08 8.36 8.07
CA GLY A 280 12.76 8.91 9.23
C GLY A 280 13.35 7.82 10.12
N ASP A 281 14.20 8.22 11.08
CA ASP A 281 14.72 7.29 12.08
C ASP A 281 14.75 7.90 13.48
N GLY A 282 15.03 7.06 14.48
CA GLY A 282 15.08 7.46 15.88
C GLY A 282 16.20 8.48 16.22
N ALA A 283 17.16 8.70 15.32
CA ALA A 283 18.17 9.76 15.44
C ALA A 283 17.64 11.13 15.02
N GLY A 284 16.43 11.21 14.45
CA GLY A 284 15.82 12.43 13.97
C GLY A 284 16.27 12.83 12.56
N ARG A 285 16.84 11.91 11.79
CA ARG A 285 17.12 12.11 10.37
C ARG A 285 15.87 11.84 9.57
N PHE A 286 15.53 12.75 8.66
CA PHE A 286 14.33 12.65 7.84
C PHE A 286 14.65 12.90 6.37
N ALA A 287 14.02 12.15 5.49
CA ALA A 287 14.11 12.33 4.06
C ALA A 287 12.73 12.14 3.39
N VAL A 288 12.53 12.81 2.28
CA VAL A 288 11.39 12.62 1.39
C VAL A 288 11.91 12.11 0.06
N VAL A 289 11.46 10.94 -0.35
CA VAL A 289 11.88 10.29 -1.58
C VAL A 289 10.75 10.38 -2.60
N GLU A 290 10.95 11.17 -3.63
CA GLU A 290 10.01 11.34 -4.76
C GLU A 290 10.35 10.33 -5.85
N ARG A 291 9.38 9.54 -6.28
CA ARG A 291 9.59 8.40 -7.17
C ARG A 291 8.56 8.37 -8.29
N ALA A 292 9.02 8.00 -9.49
CA ALA A 292 8.16 7.70 -10.63
C ALA A 292 8.80 6.61 -11.50
N PRO A 293 8.02 5.82 -12.27
CA PRO A 293 8.56 4.82 -13.17
C PRO A 293 9.54 5.43 -14.18
N GLY A 294 10.70 4.76 -14.37
CA GLY A 294 11.70 5.19 -15.34
C GLY A 294 12.45 6.49 -15.01
N VAL A 295 12.24 7.06 -13.82
CA VAL A 295 12.90 8.28 -13.37
C VAL A 295 13.73 7.99 -12.13
N ALA A 296 14.95 8.54 -12.06
CA ALA A 296 15.77 8.43 -10.85
C ALA A 296 15.05 9.08 -9.66
N ALA A 297 15.06 8.40 -8.53
CA ALA A 297 14.44 8.91 -7.31
C ALA A 297 15.12 10.22 -6.87
N PHE A 298 14.32 11.24 -6.60
CA PHE A 298 14.77 12.49 -6.03
C PHE A 298 14.60 12.47 -4.52
N VAL A 299 15.64 12.88 -3.79
CA VAL A 299 15.63 12.88 -2.33
C VAL A 299 15.74 14.30 -1.83
N ARG A 300 14.84 14.65 -0.93
CA ARG A 300 14.83 15.91 -0.21
C ARG A 300 15.02 15.62 1.28
N ASP A 301 16.11 16.09 1.85
CA ASP A 301 16.38 15.96 3.28
C ASP A 301 15.66 17.03 4.09
N ALA A 302 15.50 16.80 5.39
CA ALA A 302 15.05 17.84 6.31
C ALA A 302 16.04 19.00 6.28
N LYS A 303 15.49 20.22 6.14
CA LYS A 303 16.31 21.43 6.23
C LYS A 303 16.78 21.65 7.67
N THR A 304 17.86 22.42 7.83
CA THR A 304 18.33 22.94 9.12
C THR A 304 17.14 23.41 9.97
N HIS A 305 16.96 22.85 11.15
CA HIS A 305 15.93 23.06 12.18
C HIS A 305 14.89 21.95 12.31
N GLY A 306 15.23 20.74 11.87
CA GLY A 306 14.60 19.52 12.36
C GLY A 306 13.13 19.30 12.05
N THR A 307 12.54 20.07 11.14
CA THR A 307 11.15 19.86 10.73
C THR A 307 11.04 19.56 9.25
N ILE A 308 10.11 18.69 8.88
CA ILE A 308 9.80 18.39 7.50
C ILE A 308 8.30 18.14 7.34
N ALA A 309 7.73 18.59 6.22
CA ALA A 309 6.34 18.37 5.89
C ALA A 309 6.19 17.79 4.49
N VAL A 310 5.18 16.96 4.31
CA VAL A 310 4.87 16.28 3.04
C VAL A 310 3.36 16.25 2.82
N THR A 311 2.96 16.54 1.60
CA THR A 311 1.58 16.35 1.12
C THR A 311 1.60 15.56 -0.21
N ASN A 312 0.61 15.77 -1.10
CA ASN A 312 0.44 14.92 -2.28
C ASN A 312 0.96 15.55 -3.58
N HIS A 313 2.02 16.34 -3.55
CA HIS A 313 2.61 16.92 -4.76
C HIS A 313 4.14 16.84 -4.74
N PHE A 314 4.73 16.67 -5.91
CA PHE A 314 6.17 16.70 -6.10
C PHE A 314 6.71 18.11 -5.99
N GLU A 315 7.87 18.25 -5.37
CA GLU A 315 8.60 19.52 -5.19
C GLU A 315 9.96 19.51 -5.91
N GLY A 316 10.47 18.32 -6.26
CA GLY A 316 11.71 18.11 -6.99
C GLY A 316 11.56 18.21 -8.52
N PRO A 317 12.36 17.48 -9.31
CA PRO A 317 12.36 17.56 -10.77
C PRO A 317 10.98 17.27 -11.42
N LEU A 318 10.14 16.47 -10.76
CA LEU A 318 8.78 16.16 -11.21
C LEU A 318 7.75 17.27 -10.87
N ALA A 319 8.18 18.38 -10.25
CA ALA A 319 7.28 19.47 -9.87
C ALA A 319 6.56 20.10 -11.07
N SER A 320 7.23 20.15 -12.24
CA SER A 320 6.67 20.70 -13.48
C SER A 320 5.87 19.71 -14.32
N ASP A 321 5.79 18.43 -13.92
CA ASP A 321 4.98 17.43 -14.64
C ASP A 321 3.52 17.85 -14.71
N PRO A 322 2.85 17.76 -15.88
CA PRO A 322 1.46 18.20 -16.06
C PRO A 322 0.48 17.53 -15.09
N LYS A 323 0.69 16.24 -14.75
CA LYS A 323 -0.16 15.51 -13.79
C LYS A 323 0.02 16.07 -12.39
N ASN A 324 1.25 16.39 -11.99
CA ASN A 324 1.53 17.05 -10.72
C ASN A 324 0.93 18.45 -10.66
N GLN A 325 1.05 19.24 -11.71
CA GLN A 325 0.42 20.57 -11.79
C GLN A 325 -1.11 20.49 -11.66
N ARG A 326 -1.72 19.48 -12.28
CA ARG A 326 -3.16 19.24 -12.11
C ARG A 326 -3.52 18.91 -10.65
N VAL A 327 -2.78 18.02 -9.96
CA VAL A 327 -2.97 17.72 -8.54
C VAL A 327 -2.89 19.00 -7.69
N ARG A 328 -1.90 19.85 -7.95
CA ARG A 328 -1.73 21.14 -7.25
C ARG A 328 -2.88 22.08 -7.46
N ALA A 329 -3.46 22.11 -8.67
CA ALA A 329 -4.55 23.02 -9.04
C ALA A 329 -5.93 22.55 -8.57
N THR A 330 -6.15 21.22 -8.47
CA THR A 330 -7.51 20.67 -8.26
C THR A 330 -7.72 20.01 -6.89
N THR A 331 -6.69 19.93 -6.05
CA THR A 331 -6.78 19.30 -4.72
C THR A 331 -6.35 20.25 -3.60
N SER A 332 -6.60 19.87 -2.35
CA SER A 332 -6.19 20.63 -1.17
C SER A 332 -4.69 20.55 -0.83
N THR A 333 -3.87 19.90 -1.67
CA THR A 333 -2.47 19.58 -1.33
C THR A 333 -1.63 20.82 -0.98
N LEU A 334 -1.77 21.91 -1.74
CA LEU A 334 -1.05 23.17 -1.47
C LEU A 334 -1.55 23.87 -0.21
N ALA A 335 -2.87 23.91 0.00
CA ALA A 335 -3.46 24.54 1.19
C ALA A 335 -3.05 23.81 2.48
N ARG A 336 -3.06 22.45 2.45
CA ARG A 336 -2.59 21.63 3.58
C ARG A 336 -1.09 21.84 3.84
N ARG A 337 -0.27 21.93 2.79
CA ARG A 337 1.15 22.20 2.93
C ARG A 337 1.41 23.58 3.54
N ALA A 338 0.78 24.61 3.02
CA ALA A 338 0.93 25.97 3.55
C ALA A 338 0.50 26.06 5.03
N ARG A 339 -0.59 25.38 5.41
CA ARG A 339 -1.03 25.36 6.80
C ARG A 339 -0.04 24.68 7.73
N ILE A 340 0.59 23.57 7.29
CA ILE A 340 1.63 22.93 8.09
C ILE A 340 2.85 23.81 8.21
N ASP A 341 3.32 24.39 7.12
CA ASP A 341 4.50 25.28 7.12
C ASP A 341 4.28 26.46 8.07
N GLU A 342 3.07 27.04 8.11
CA GLU A 342 2.68 28.07 9.07
C GLU A 342 2.75 27.58 10.52
N LEU A 343 2.22 26.39 10.80
CA LEU A 343 2.22 25.80 12.15
C LEU A 343 3.64 25.44 12.59
N LEU A 344 4.47 24.91 11.71
CA LEU A 344 5.86 24.55 11.99
C LEU A 344 6.75 25.78 12.20
N ALA A 345 6.48 26.89 11.52
CA ALA A 345 7.21 28.15 11.70
C ALA A 345 7.04 28.75 13.14
N GLY A 346 5.95 28.39 13.82
CA GLY A 346 5.70 28.79 15.20
C GLY A 346 6.40 27.91 16.25
N VAL A 347 7.02 26.81 15.83
CA VAL A 347 7.78 25.91 16.72
C VAL A 347 9.19 26.44 16.84
N ALA A 348 9.50 27.07 17.98
CA ALA A 348 10.87 27.52 18.26
C ALA A 348 11.76 26.30 18.58
N PRO A 349 13.00 26.23 18.08
CA PRO A 349 14.01 25.31 18.60
C PRO A 349 14.17 25.57 20.10
N ARG A 350 14.16 24.52 20.90
CA ARG A 350 14.43 24.63 22.35
C ARG A 350 15.90 24.53 22.67
#